data_559fe5ceb9d902c103e759101bf028f3
#
_entry.id   559fe5ceb9d902c103e759101bf028f3
#
_cell.length_a   1.000
_cell.length_b   1.000
_cell.length_c   1.000
_cell.angle_alpha   90.00
_cell.angle_beta   90.00
_cell.angle_gamma   90.00
#
_symmetry.space_group_name_H-M   'P 1'
#
loop_
_entity.id
_entity.type
_entity.pdbx_description
1 polymer ?
#
loop_
_entity_poly.entity_id
_entity_poly.type
_entity_poly.pdbx_seq_one_letter_code
_entity_poly.pdbx_strand_id
1 'polypeptide(L)'
;WKLMNISNDRFIRTTDDYHVESVQKIFKKMYDKGDIYKGTYKGKYCTPCESFWTESQLVDGKCPDCGREVQDAEEEAYFFRLSKYADRIRDLLENTDFLQPRSRVHEMVKNFLDPGLEDLCVSRTSFSWGIPVDFDPKHVVYVWVDALSNYITALGYDNDRYHDYDKGWWPGVNIVGKEIVRFHSIIWPAMLMSVGEPVPK
;
A
#
# COMPACT_ATOMS: atom_id res chain seq x y z
N TRP A 1 2.04 2.59 25.95
CA TRP A 1 1.70 3.97 25.54
C TRP A 1 1.75 4.91 26.75
N LYS A 2 1.24 4.51 27.92
CA LYS A 2 1.26 5.33 29.16
C LYS A 2 2.68 5.80 29.53
N LEU A 3 3.71 4.93 29.39
CA LEU A 3 5.10 5.29 29.65
C LEU A 3 5.60 6.43 28.75
N MET A 4 5.09 6.50 27.52
CA MET A 4 5.46 7.51 26.52
C MET A 4 4.53 8.74 26.55
N ASN A 5 3.58 8.78 27.50
CA ASN A 5 2.58 9.83 27.61
C ASN A 5 1.81 10.07 26.30
N ILE A 6 1.50 8.99 25.58
CA ILE A 6 0.74 9.06 24.33
C ILE A 6 -0.74 9.08 24.64
N SER A 7 -1.43 10.11 24.15
CA SER A 7 -2.90 10.23 24.18
C SER A 7 -3.45 9.91 22.78
N ASN A 8 -4.04 8.74 22.62
CA ASN A 8 -4.64 8.33 21.36
C ASN A 8 -6.16 8.16 21.52
N ASP A 9 -6.93 8.66 20.57
CA ASP A 9 -8.39 8.47 20.52
C ASP A 9 -8.74 7.09 19.96
N ARG A 10 -7.90 6.57 19.07
CA ARG A 10 -8.04 5.26 18.46
C ARG A 10 -6.74 4.48 18.50
N PHE A 11 -6.88 3.18 18.64
CA PHE A 11 -5.80 2.22 18.51
C PHE A 11 -6.32 1.07 17.65
N ILE A 12 -5.64 0.80 16.53
CA ILE A 12 -6.04 -0.24 15.58
C ILE A 12 -4.93 -1.28 15.45
N ARG A 13 -5.35 -2.51 15.26
CA ARG A 13 -4.50 -3.60 14.77
C ARG A 13 -5.00 -4.04 13.41
N THR A 14 -4.11 -4.29 12.48
CA THR A 14 -4.47 -4.78 11.13
C THR A 14 -5.05 -6.20 11.15
N THR A 15 -5.03 -6.86 12.32
CA THR A 15 -5.68 -8.14 12.59
C THR A 15 -7.11 -7.99 13.17
N ASP A 16 -7.58 -6.76 13.40
CA ASP A 16 -8.95 -6.54 13.88
C ASP A 16 -9.96 -6.86 12.77
N ASP A 17 -11.00 -7.63 13.09
CA ASP A 17 -11.98 -8.14 12.11
C ASP A 17 -12.59 -7.03 11.24
N TYR A 18 -12.98 -5.90 11.87
CA TYR A 18 -13.56 -4.77 11.15
C TYR A 18 -12.58 -4.11 10.16
N HIS A 19 -11.28 -4.16 10.45
CA HIS A 19 -10.25 -3.69 9.53
C HIS A 19 -10.11 -4.65 8.34
N VAL A 20 -10.03 -5.95 8.61
CA VAL A 20 -9.95 -7.00 7.57
C VAL A 20 -11.12 -6.87 6.59
N GLU A 21 -12.34 -6.78 7.09
CA GLU A 21 -13.56 -6.59 6.26
C GLU A 21 -13.50 -5.32 5.42
N SER A 22 -13.06 -4.20 6.00
CA SER A 22 -12.93 -2.94 5.27
C SER A 22 -11.88 -3.02 4.18
N VAL A 23 -10.73 -3.63 4.45
CA VAL A 23 -9.66 -3.80 3.44
C VAL A 23 -10.13 -4.65 2.27
N GLN A 24 -10.86 -5.73 2.54
CA GLN A 24 -11.47 -6.56 1.50
C GLN A 24 -12.43 -5.76 0.61
N LYS A 25 -13.28 -4.92 1.22
CA LYS A 25 -14.20 -4.03 0.48
C LYS A 25 -13.44 -2.97 -0.33
N ILE A 26 -12.39 -2.36 0.23
CA ILE A 26 -11.52 -1.40 -0.47
C ILE A 26 -10.87 -2.06 -1.69
N PHE A 27 -10.27 -3.23 -1.50
CA PHE A 27 -9.64 -3.99 -2.59
C PHE A 27 -10.66 -4.33 -3.69
N LYS A 28 -11.84 -4.78 -3.30
CA LYS A 28 -12.94 -5.09 -4.23
C LYS A 28 -13.41 -3.85 -5.00
N LYS A 29 -13.57 -2.70 -4.34
CA LYS A 29 -13.93 -1.43 -5.02
C LYS A 29 -12.91 -1.06 -6.10
N MET A 30 -11.61 -1.16 -5.79
CA MET A 30 -10.54 -0.89 -6.76
C MET A 30 -10.57 -1.90 -7.93
N TYR A 31 -10.87 -3.17 -7.65
CA TYR A 31 -11.00 -4.22 -8.65
C TYR A 31 -12.20 -3.99 -9.56
N ASP A 32 -13.38 -3.73 -9.00
CA ASP A 32 -14.62 -3.49 -9.77
C ASP A 32 -14.53 -2.25 -10.66
N LYS A 33 -13.75 -1.26 -10.25
CA LYS A 33 -13.44 -0.07 -11.04
C LYS A 33 -12.44 -0.34 -12.18
N GLY A 34 -11.80 -1.51 -12.20
CA GLY A 34 -10.77 -1.87 -13.15
C GLY A 34 -9.40 -1.24 -12.86
N ASP A 35 -9.20 -0.70 -11.67
CA ASP A 35 -7.92 -0.18 -11.20
C ASP A 35 -7.02 -1.29 -10.62
N ILE A 36 -7.59 -2.42 -10.25
CA ILE A 36 -6.85 -3.66 -9.98
C ILE A 36 -7.16 -4.67 -11.09
N TYR A 37 -6.13 -5.34 -11.57
CA TYR A 37 -6.24 -6.39 -12.59
C TYR A 37 -5.34 -7.57 -12.27
N LYS A 38 -5.67 -8.74 -12.81
CA LYS A 38 -4.89 -9.96 -12.66
C LYS A 38 -3.79 -10.03 -13.70
N GLY A 39 -2.60 -10.40 -13.29
CA GLY A 39 -1.44 -10.53 -14.14
C GLY A 39 -0.45 -11.57 -13.60
N THR A 40 0.76 -11.58 -14.15
CA THR A 40 1.84 -12.47 -13.72
C THR A 40 2.99 -11.63 -13.18
N TYR A 41 3.34 -11.86 -11.91
CA TYR A 41 4.55 -11.31 -11.33
C TYR A 41 5.74 -12.20 -11.69
N LYS A 42 6.80 -11.61 -12.20
CA LYS A 42 8.06 -12.29 -12.51
C LYS A 42 9.15 -11.74 -11.59
N GLY A 43 9.92 -12.62 -11.00
CA GLY A 43 10.98 -12.22 -10.08
C GLY A 43 11.95 -13.35 -9.78
N LYS A 44 12.97 -13.04 -8.99
CA LYS A 44 13.95 -14.00 -8.48
C LYS A 44 13.42 -14.62 -7.18
N TYR A 45 13.12 -15.89 -7.19
CA TYR A 45 12.55 -16.62 -6.07
C TYR A 45 13.61 -17.39 -5.31
N CYS A 46 13.65 -17.21 -4.01
CA CYS A 46 14.44 -18.00 -3.08
C CYS A 46 13.57 -19.08 -2.45
N THR A 47 13.71 -20.34 -2.88
CA THR A 47 12.92 -21.45 -2.38
C THR A 47 13.03 -21.66 -0.86
N PRO A 48 14.23 -21.59 -0.23
CA PRO A 48 14.34 -21.78 1.22
C PRO A 48 13.75 -20.66 2.07
N CYS A 49 13.68 -19.43 1.53
CA CYS A 49 13.10 -18.26 2.22
C CYS A 49 11.65 -18.01 1.81
N GLU A 50 11.15 -18.75 0.79
CA GLU A 50 9.84 -18.57 0.19
C GLU A 50 9.55 -17.09 -0.20
N SER A 51 10.58 -16.40 -0.74
CA SER A 51 10.54 -14.97 -0.99
C SER A 51 10.95 -14.61 -2.41
N PHE A 52 10.20 -13.66 -2.99
CA PHE A 52 10.55 -13.04 -4.27
C PHE A 52 11.39 -11.78 -4.06
N TRP A 53 12.35 -11.61 -4.94
CA TRP A 53 13.29 -10.49 -4.98
C TRP A 53 13.33 -9.88 -6.36
N THR A 54 13.47 -8.57 -6.43
CA THR A 54 13.86 -7.90 -7.69
C THR A 54 15.36 -8.07 -7.91
N GLU A 55 15.80 -7.97 -9.16
CA GLU A 55 17.24 -8.05 -9.52
C GLU A 55 18.08 -7.08 -8.68
N SER A 56 17.58 -5.87 -8.45
CA SER A 56 18.26 -4.81 -7.67
C SER A 56 18.35 -5.08 -6.16
N GLN A 57 17.58 -6.01 -5.65
CA GLN A 57 17.58 -6.38 -4.23
C GLN A 57 18.57 -7.52 -3.93
N LEU A 58 19.03 -8.22 -4.98
CA LEU A 58 19.97 -9.30 -4.80
C LEU A 58 21.34 -8.78 -4.33
N VAL A 59 22.02 -9.56 -3.49
CA VAL A 59 23.39 -9.31 -3.09
C VAL A 59 24.29 -10.32 -3.83
N ASP A 60 25.13 -9.85 -4.72
CA ASP A 60 25.97 -10.68 -5.61
C ASP A 60 25.15 -11.74 -6.38
N GLY A 61 23.94 -11.38 -6.84
CA GLY A 61 23.04 -12.27 -7.56
C GLY A 61 22.35 -13.33 -6.69
N LYS A 62 22.44 -13.21 -5.35
CA LYS A 62 21.91 -14.16 -4.38
C LYS A 62 20.86 -13.54 -3.47
N CYS A 63 20.10 -14.40 -2.79
CA CYS A 63 19.12 -13.99 -1.81
C CYS A 63 19.74 -13.16 -0.69
N PRO A 64 19.25 -11.94 -0.41
CA PRO A 64 19.83 -11.07 0.61
C PRO A 64 19.66 -11.62 2.03
N ASP A 65 18.62 -12.45 2.28
CA ASP A 65 18.35 -13.01 3.60
C ASP A 65 19.22 -14.21 3.97
N CYS A 66 19.46 -15.11 3.02
CA CYS A 66 20.13 -16.39 3.32
C CYS A 66 21.39 -16.65 2.47
N GLY A 67 21.72 -15.78 1.53
CA GLY A 67 22.90 -15.90 0.66
C GLY A 67 22.86 -17.04 -0.37
N ARG A 68 21.72 -17.74 -0.51
CA ARG A 68 21.56 -18.84 -1.46
C ARG A 68 21.18 -18.34 -2.84
N GLU A 69 21.40 -19.23 -3.82
CA GLU A 69 20.99 -19.00 -5.21
C GLU A 69 19.49 -18.81 -5.32
N VAL A 70 19.07 -17.90 -6.22
CA VAL A 70 17.66 -17.65 -6.55
C VAL A 70 17.37 -18.17 -7.96
N GLN A 71 16.10 -18.47 -8.22
CA GLN A 71 15.63 -18.97 -9.51
C GLN A 71 14.62 -17.99 -10.10
N ASP A 72 14.56 -17.93 -11.43
CA ASP A 72 13.46 -17.23 -12.09
C ASP A 72 12.15 -17.95 -11.81
N ALA A 73 11.18 -17.21 -11.33
CA ALA A 73 9.87 -17.75 -11.05
C ALA A 73 8.78 -16.75 -11.45
N GLU A 74 7.61 -17.30 -11.73
CA GLU A 74 6.43 -16.53 -12.07
C GLU A 74 5.30 -16.89 -11.09
N GLU A 75 4.58 -15.89 -10.63
CA GLU A 75 3.45 -16.01 -9.73
C GLU A 75 2.27 -15.24 -10.28
N GLU A 76 1.07 -15.84 -10.26
CA GLU A 76 -0.16 -15.12 -10.54
C GLU A 76 -0.39 -14.10 -9.42
N ALA A 77 -0.66 -12.85 -9.77
CA ALA A 77 -0.85 -11.77 -8.81
C ALA A 77 -1.84 -10.73 -9.32
N TYR A 78 -2.38 -9.94 -8.40
CA TYR A 78 -3.14 -8.74 -8.72
C TYR A 78 -2.22 -7.53 -8.74
N PHE A 79 -2.47 -6.61 -9.69
CA PHE A 79 -1.72 -5.38 -9.89
C PHE A 79 -2.65 -4.18 -9.79
N PHE A 80 -2.25 -3.17 -9.03
CA PHE A 80 -2.90 -1.87 -9.00
C PHE A 80 -2.31 -0.95 -10.07
N ARG A 81 -3.17 -0.35 -10.91
CA ARG A 81 -2.78 0.60 -11.96
C ARG A 81 -2.26 1.92 -11.39
N LEU A 82 -1.16 1.85 -10.65
CA LEU A 82 -0.53 3.03 -10.04
C LEU A 82 -0.10 4.03 -11.12
N SER A 83 0.38 3.56 -12.25
CA SER A 83 0.78 4.37 -13.41
C SER A 83 -0.34 5.32 -13.89
N LYS A 84 -1.60 4.89 -13.83
CA LYS A 84 -2.79 5.69 -14.18
C LYS A 84 -2.91 6.98 -13.37
N TYR A 85 -2.36 7.02 -12.17
CA TYR A 85 -2.48 8.13 -11.23
C TYR A 85 -1.27 9.07 -11.23
N ALA A 86 -0.25 8.81 -12.06
CA ALA A 86 1.03 9.54 -12.06
C ALA A 86 0.87 11.05 -12.18
N ASP A 87 0.07 11.53 -13.15
CA ASP A 87 -0.13 12.97 -13.38
C ASP A 87 -0.87 13.64 -12.22
N ARG A 88 -1.88 12.96 -11.66
CA ARG A 88 -2.64 13.48 -10.51
C ARG A 88 -1.79 13.53 -9.24
N ILE A 89 -0.90 12.56 -9.05
CA ILE A 89 0.05 12.56 -7.92
C ILE A 89 1.08 13.64 -8.11
N ARG A 90 1.60 13.84 -9.32
CA ARG A 90 2.53 14.93 -9.63
C ARG A 90 1.90 16.28 -9.30
N ASP A 91 0.69 16.52 -9.77
CA ASP A 91 -0.05 17.75 -9.49
C ASP A 91 -0.24 17.97 -7.97
N LEU A 92 -0.64 16.93 -7.25
CA LEU A 92 -0.78 16.95 -5.80
C LEU A 92 0.53 17.33 -5.10
N LEU A 93 1.65 16.74 -5.50
CA LEU A 93 2.95 16.97 -4.87
C LEU A 93 3.55 18.35 -5.21
N GLU A 94 3.46 18.77 -6.47
CA GLU A 94 4.12 19.99 -6.94
C GLU A 94 3.30 21.26 -6.67
N ASN A 95 1.97 21.17 -6.77
CA ASN A 95 1.07 22.31 -6.78
C ASN A 95 0.27 22.51 -5.48
N THR A 96 0.49 21.66 -4.46
CA THR A 96 -0.15 21.80 -3.15
C THR A 96 0.85 21.68 -2.02
N ASP A 97 0.40 21.91 -0.78
CA ASP A 97 1.19 21.72 0.44
C ASP A 97 1.07 20.31 1.05
N PHE A 98 0.56 19.36 0.27
CA PHE A 98 0.31 17.98 0.70
C PHE A 98 1.55 17.29 1.32
N LEU A 99 2.73 17.47 0.75
CA LEU A 99 3.96 16.86 1.25
C LEU A 99 4.94 17.90 1.76
N GLN A 100 5.32 17.79 3.04
CA GLN A 100 6.30 18.65 3.70
C GLN A 100 7.43 17.81 4.35
N PRO A 101 8.67 18.31 4.40
CA PRO A 101 9.16 19.55 3.77
C PRO A 101 9.28 19.43 2.24
N ARG A 102 9.31 20.55 1.54
CA ARG A 102 9.37 20.60 0.04
C ARG A 102 10.56 19.84 -0.56
N SER A 103 11.64 19.63 0.18
CA SER A 103 12.74 18.77 -0.26
C SER A 103 12.31 17.33 -0.54
N ARG A 104 11.26 16.83 0.14
CA ARG A 104 10.71 15.49 -0.10
C ARG A 104 9.90 15.42 -1.38
N VAL A 105 9.23 16.52 -1.75
CA VAL A 105 8.56 16.62 -3.06
C VAL A 105 9.57 16.39 -4.18
N HIS A 106 10.69 17.14 -4.17
CA HIS A 106 11.72 16.97 -5.19
C HIS A 106 12.28 15.54 -5.26
N GLU A 107 12.50 14.91 -4.10
CA GLU A 107 12.97 13.53 -4.00
C GLU A 107 11.96 12.55 -4.63
N MET A 108 10.67 12.69 -4.32
CA MET A 108 9.61 11.82 -4.84
C MET A 108 9.43 12.00 -6.35
N VAL A 109 9.41 13.24 -6.82
CA VAL A 109 9.28 13.53 -8.26
C VAL A 109 10.46 12.95 -9.03
N LYS A 110 11.69 13.29 -8.64
CA LYS A 110 12.90 12.86 -9.35
C LYS A 110 13.10 11.34 -9.36
N ASN A 111 12.85 10.69 -8.23
CA ASN A 111 13.19 9.27 -8.07
C ASN A 111 12.07 8.32 -8.52
N PHE A 112 10.82 8.79 -8.56
CA PHE A 112 9.67 7.91 -8.83
C PHE A 112 8.78 8.39 -9.97
N LEU A 113 8.50 9.69 -10.08
CA LEU A 113 7.59 10.20 -11.11
C LEU A 113 8.30 10.47 -12.44
N ASP A 114 9.52 10.99 -12.41
CA ASP A 114 10.28 11.28 -13.65
C ASP A 114 10.66 10.01 -14.43
N PRO A 115 11.06 8.90 -13.76
CA PRO A 115 11.28 7.62 -14.46
C PRO A 115 9.99 6.99 -14.97
N GLY A 116 8.83 7.41 -14.48
CA GLY A 116 7.53 6.81 -14.71
C GLY A 116 7.12 5.85 -13.59
N LEU A 117 5.85 5.92 -13.18
CA LEU A 117 5.31 4.95 -12.22
C LEU A 117 4.94 3.65 -12.92
N GLU A 118 5.40 2.55 -12.38
CA GLU A 118 4.96 1.22 -12.76
C GLU A 118 3.76 0.76 -11.92
N ASP A 119 2.95 -0.14 -12.48
CA ASP A 119 1.85 -0.74 -11.76
C ASP A 119 2.36 -1.58 -10.59
N LEU A 120 1.68 -1.47 -9.45
CA LEU A 120 2.11 -2.09 -8.20
C LEU A 120 1.49 -3.47 -8.04
N CYS A 121 2.31 -4.49 -7.80
CA CYS A 121 1.82 -5.80 -7.37
C CYS A 121 1.18 -5.69 -5.97
N VAL A 122 -0.11 -6.05 -5.86
CA VAL A 122 -0.91 -5.85 -4.64
C VAL A 122 -1.46 -7.14 -4.04
N SER A 123 -1.01 -8.29 -4.51
CA SER A 123 -1.32 -9.58 -3.88
C SER A 123 -0.17 -10.57 -4.00
N ARG A 124 -0.21 -11.63 -3.19
CA ARG A 124 0.72 -12.76 -3.20
C ARG A 124 -0.04 -14.07 -3.04
N THR A 125 0.53 -15.15 -3.57
CA THR A 125 0.06 -16.54 -3.37
C THR A 125 1.10 -17.41 -2.65
N SER A 126 2.32 -16.93 -2.50
CA SER A 126 3.45 -17.66 -1.92
C SER A 126 3.37 -17.86 -0.40
N PHE A 127 2.44 -17.20 0.28
CA PHE A 127 2.16 -17.38 1.71
C PHE A 127 0.67 -17.15 2.00
N SER A 128 0.19 -17.67 3.13
CA SER A 128 -1.22 -17.65 3.51
C SER A 128 -1.54 -16.69 4.66
N TRP A 129 -0.53 -16.12 5.33
CA TRP A 129 -0.75 -15.18 6.43
C TRP A 129 -1.04 -13.78 5.90
N GLY A 130 -2.12 -13.17 6.36
CA GLY A 130 -2.57 -11.82 5.97
C GLY A 130 -4.05 -11.79 5.62
N ILE A 131 -4.49 -10.71 5.01
CA ILE A 131 -5.88 -10.51 4.60
C ILE A 131 -6.12 -11.24 3.27
N PRO A 132 -7.00 -12.25 3.21
CA PRO A 132 -7.31 -12.91 1.94
C PRO A 132 -8.12 -11.98 1.04
N VAL A 133 -7.88 -12.06 -0.27
CA VAL A 133 -8.75 -11.42 -1.26
C VAL A 133 -10.09 -12.15 -1.24
N ASP A 134 -11.18 -11.46 -0.90
CA ASP A 134 -12.50 -12.07 -0.65
C ASP A 134 -13.00 -12.93 -1.82
N PHE A 135 -12.90 -12.43 -3.04
CA PHE A 135 -13.36 -13.12 -4.25
C PHE A 135 -12.33 -14.10 -4.86
N ASP A 136 -11.09 -14.14 -4.32
CA ASP A 136 -10.04 -15.09 -4.75
C ASP A 136 -9.12 -15.43 -3.55
N PRO A 137 -9.59 -16.26 -2.60
CA PRO A 137 -8.93 -16.48 -1.30
C PRO A 137 -7.54 -17.13 -1.34
N LYS A 138 -7.11 -17.63 -2.52
CA LYS A 138 -5.71 -18.08 -2.69
C LYS A 138 -4.70 -16.93 -2.71
N HIS A 139 -5.18 -15.70 -2.91
CA HIS A 139 -4.36 -14.49 -2.86
C HIS A 139 -4.49 -13.81 -1.50
N VAL A 140 -3.36 -13.33 -0.98
CA VAL A 140 -3.27 -12.48 0.20
C VAL A 140 -2.97 -11.05 -0.24
N VAL A 141 -3.68 -10.09 0.34
CA VAL A 141 -3.50 -8.66 0.06
C VAL A 141 -2.09 -8.22 0.45
N TYR A 142 -1.46 -7.42 -0.38
CA TYR A 142 -0.14 -6.85 -0.14
C TYR A 142 -0.13 -5.94 1.10
N VAL A 143 0.91 -6.09 1.91
CA VAL A 143 1.05 -5.42 3.21
C VAL A 143 0.79 -3.91 3.20
N TRP A 144 1.16 -3.19 2.14
CA TRP A 144 0.93 -1.75 2.09
C TRP A 144 -0.50 -1.35 1.73
N VAL A 145 -1.24 -2.19 1.02
CA VAL A 145 -2.69 -1.97 0.84
C VAL A 145 -3.42 -2.14 2.17
N ASP A 146 -3.07 -3.17 2.93
CA ASP A 146 -3.53 -3.41 4.29
C ASP A 146 -3.14 -2.24 5.21
N ALA A 147 -1.84 -2.00 5.37
CA ALA A 147 -1.31 -1.04 6.32
C ALA A 147 -1.80 0.40 6.07
N LEU A 148 -1.87 0.87 4.82
CA LEU A 148 -2.32 2.24 4.51
C LEU A 148 -3.82 2.43 4.74
N SER A 149 -4.61 1.39 4.53
CA SER A 149 -6.06 1.45 4.75
C SER A 149 -6.44 1.70 6.21
N ASN A 150 -5.56 1.39 7.18
CA ASN A 150 -5.86 1.57 8.60
C ASN A 150 -6.25 3.01 8.97
N TYR A 151 -5.74 4.01 8.25
CA TYR A 151 -6.04 5.42 8.52
C TYR A 151 -7.53 5.76 8.41
N ILE A 152 -8.24 5.11 7.50
CA ILE A 152 -9.68 5.32 7.31
C ILE A 152 -10.52 4.24 7.99
N THR A 153 -10.06 3.00 8.02
CA THR A 153 -10.81 1.91 8.65
C THR A 153 -10.91 2.08 10.16
N ALA A 154 -9.89 2.64 10.82
CA ALA A 154 -9.92 3.02 12.24
C ALA A 154 -10.97 4.09 12.56
N LEU A 155 -11.44 4.84 11.57
CA LEU A 155 -12.48 5.85 11.71
C LEU A 155 -13.88 5.30 11.36
N GLY A 156 -13.97 4.08 10.85
CA GLY A 156 -15.24 3.45 10.49
C GLY A 156 -15.53 3.40 8.99
N TYR A 157 -14.54 3.66 8.13
CA TYR A 157 -14.75 3.54 6.69
C TYR A 157 -15.09 2.10 6.30
N ASP A 158 -16.25 1.91 5.66
CA ASP A 158 -16.77 0.61 5.23
C ASP A 158 -16.93 -0.45 6.34
N ASN A 159 -17.10 -0.02 7.59
CA ASN A 159 -17.42 -0.90 8.72
C ASN A 159 -18.35 -0.22 9.73
N ASP A 160 -18.97 -1.03 10.57
CA ASP A 160 -19.95 -0.56 11.59
C ASP A 160 -19.31 -0.35 12.96
N ARG A 161 -17.98 -0.46 13.08
CA ARG A 161 -17.29 -0.36 14.38
C ARG A 161 -17.25 1.08 14.89
N TYR A 162 -17.00 2.03 14.00
CA TYR A 162 -16.92 3.45 14.31
C TYR A 162 -17.65 4.27 13.23
N HIS A 163 -18.03 5.50 13.59
CA HIS A 163 -18.74 6.44 12.70
C HIS A 163 -18.03 7.80 12.62
N ASP A 164 -16.73 7.83 12.90
CA ASP A 164 -15.97 9.08 12.96
C ASP A 164 -15.58 9.54 11.54
N TYR A 165 -15.51 8.61 10.59
CA TYR A 165 -15.30 8.93 9.19
C TYR A 165 -16.42 9.80 8.64
N ASP A 166 -17.68 9.43 8.87
CA ASP A 166 -18.88 10.17 8.46
C ASP A 166 -19.02 11.52 9.16
N LYS A 167 -18.40 11.68 10.34
CA LYS A 167 -18.38 12.94 11.08
C LYS A 167 -17.31 13.93 10.59
N GLY A 168 -16.57 13.59 9.55
CA GLY A 168 -15.59 14.48 8.96
C GLY A 168 -14.22 14.50 9.69
N TRP A 169 -13.85 13.44 10.39
CA TRP A 169 -12.51 13.29 10.96
C TRP A 169 -11.45 13.01 9.90
N TRP A 170 -11.87 12.60 8.72
CA TRP A 170 -11.05 12.49 7.53
C TRP A 170 -11.39 13.63 6.55
N PRO A 171 -10.45 14.23 5.80
CA PRO A 171 -9.01 13.92 5.77
C PRO A 171 -8.22 14.54 6.92
N GLY A 172 -7.23 13.76 7.42
CA GLY A 172 -6.29 14.15 8.45
C GLY A 172 -4.89 14.45 7.93
N VAL A 173 -3.94 14.64 8.86
CA VAL A 173 -2.50 14.79 8.58
C VAL A 173 -1.77 13.51 8.97
N ASN A 174 -0.93 12.98 8.07
CA ASN A 174 -0.07 11.83 8.34
C ASN A 174 1.35 12.33 8.72
N ILE A 175 1.84 11.97 9.91
CA ILE A 175 3.22 12.21 10.32
C ILE A 175 3.98 10.89 10.25
N VAL A 176 4.96 10.81 9.35
CA VAL A 176 5.62 9.55 9.00
C VAL A 176 7.14 9.68 8.96
N GLY A 177 7.83 8.57 9.18
CA GLY A 177 9.28 8.47 9.01
C GLY A 177 9.69 8.58 7.54
N LYS A 178 10.94 8.97 7.30
CA LYS A 178 11.50 9.19 5.96
C LYS A 178 11.39 7.92 5.08
N GLU A 179 11.55 6.76 5.66
CA GLU A 179 11.61 5.46 4.96
C GLU A 179 10.28 5.10 4.31
N ILE A 180 9.18 5.63 4.83
CA ILE A 180 7.83 5.32 4.35
C ILE A 180 7.13 6.48 3.64
N VAL A 181 7.86 7.56 3.34
CA VAL A 181 7.32 8.72 2.61
C VAL A 181 6.75 8.33 1.26
N ARG A 182 7.42 7.46 0.49
CA ARG A 182 6.93 6.99 -0.81
C ARG A 182 5.54 6.36 -0.71
N PHE A 183 5.31 5.53 0.29
CA PHE A 183 4.02 4.86 0.48
C PHE A 183 2.90 5.85 0.78
N HIS A 184 3.19 6.88 1.57
CA HIS A 184 2.21 7.87 2.01
C HIS A 184 1.99 9.00 1.01
N SER A 185 2.97 9.31 0.15
CA SER A 185 2.87 10.41 -0.80
C SER A 185 2.55 9.98 -2.24
N ILE A 186 2.71 8.69 -2.56
CA ILE A 186 2.44 8.14 -3.90
C ILE A 186 1.35 7.07 -3.84
N ILE A 187 1.57 5.98 -3.10
CA ILE A 187 0.67 4.82 -3.13
C ILE A 187 -0.65 5.14 -2.44
N TRP A 188 -0.62 5.69 -1.22
CA TRP A 188 -1.81 6.01 -0.46
C TRP A 188 -2.75 7.00 -1.15
N PRO A 189 -2.28 8.16 -1.66
CA PRO A 189 -3.13 9.05 -2.43
C PRO A 189 -3.73 8.39 -3.68
N ALA A 190 -2.97 7.56 -4.40
CA ALA A 190 -3.48 6.84 -5.56
C ALA A 190 -4.61 5.87 -5.18
N MET A 191 -4.47 5.14 -4.08
CA MET A 191 -5.52 4.25 -3.56
C MET A 191 -6.79 5.03 -3.22
N LEU A 192 -6.66 6.14 -2.48
CA LEU A 192 -7.78 7.02 -2.13
C LEU A 192 -8.47 7.59 -3.39
N MET A 193 -7.70 8.10 -4.34
CA MET A 193 -8.22 8.56 -5.63
C MET A 193 -8.95 7.44 -6.40
N SER A 194 -8.47 6.21 -6.26
CA SER A 194 -9.12 5.04 -6.88
C SER A 194 -10.47 4.77 -6.27
N VAL A 195 -10.59 4.77 -4.95
CA VAL A 195 -11.89 4.54 -4.29
C VAL A 195 -12.78 5.78 -4.22
N GLY A 196 -12.29 6.94 -4.68
CA GLY A 196 -13.05 8.19 -4.72
C GLY A 196 -13.05 8.98 -3.43
N GLU A 197 -12.09 8.71 -2.54
CA GLU A 197 -11.99 9.34 -1.23
C GLU A 197 -10.99 10.52 -1.24
N PRO A 198 -11.17 11.50 -0.36
CA PRO A 198 -10.25 12.62 -0.25
C PRO A 198 -8.87 12.18 0.25
N VAL A 199 -7.82 12.81 -0.29
CA VAL A 199 -6.44 12.60 0.18
C VAL A 199 -6.18 13.31 1.52
N PRO A 200 -5.16 12.90 2.31
CA PRO A 200 -4.73 13.62 3.51
C PRO A 200 -4.45 15.10 3.25
N LYS A 201 -4.48 15.89 4.33
CA LYS A 201 -4.13 17.33 4.29
C LYS A 201 -2.63 17.53 4.30
#